data_dbdb21abba25db8613b998a232bc1d81
#
_entry.id   dbdb21abba25db8613b998a232bc1d81
#
_cell.length_a   1.000
_cell.length_b   1.000
_cell.length_c   1.000
_cell.angle_alpha   90.00
_cell.angle_beta   90.00
_cell.angle_gamma   90.00
#
_symmetry.space_group_name_H-M   'P 1'
#
loop_
_entity.id
_entity.type
_entity.pdbx_description
1 polymer ?
#
loop_
_entity_poly.entity_id
_entity_poly.type
_entity_poly.pdbx_seq_one_letter_code
_entity_poly.pdbx_strand_id
1 'polypeptide(L)'
;MASLSAGIHLIKAEVAATEAERAQGLMFREKMGPNEGMIFLFGAPAGVCMWMKNTLLPLSVAFIDDDGKIVNIEDMKPQTTESHCAVKPIRYALEMNAGWFKQKNIKAGMVIDGISNPK
;
A
#
# COMPACT_ATOMS: atom_id res chain seq x y z
N MET A 1 -9.23 3.22 -11.41
CA MET A 1 -7.87 2.89 -10.97
C MET A 1 -6.98 4.11 -11.04
N ALA A 2 -6.07 4.22 -10.11
CA ALA A 2 -5.06 5.27 -10.12
C ALA A 2 -3.82 4.80 -10.87
N SER A 3 -3.21 5.70 -11.63
CA SER A 3 -1.91 5.48 -12.26
C SER A 3 -0.86 6.17 -11.41
N LEU A 4 -0.02 5.37 -10.79
CA LEU A 4 1.04 5.85 -9.91
C LEU A 4 2.39 5.53 -10.52
N SER A 5 3.45 6.12 -9.99
CA SER A 5 4.80 5.76 -10.37
C SER A 5 5.78 5.91 -9.23
N ALA A 6 6.78 5.05 -9.25
CA ALA A 6 7.95 5.13 -8.38
C ALA A 6 9.17 5.17 -9.29
N GLY A 7 9.71 6.38 -9.51
CA GLY A 7 10.74 6.58 -10.52
C GLY A 7 10.21 6.19 -11.91
N ILE A 8 10.89 5.26 -12.58
CA ILE A 8 10.49 4.77 -13.91
C ILE A 8 9.45 3.66 -13.85
N HIS A 9 9.11 3.16 -12.64
CA HIS A 9 8.22 2.02 -12.49
C HIS A 9 6.78 2.48 -12.39
N LEU A 10 5.94 2.03 -13.33
CA LEU A 10 4.52 2.36 -13.37
C LEU A 10 3.70 1.38 -12.56
N ILE A 11 2.68 1.89 -11.89
CA ILE A 11 1.81 1.12 -11.01
C ILE A 11 0.36 1.41 -11.38
N LYS A 12 -0.46 0.38 -11.47
CA LYS A 12 -1.91 0.52 -11.56
C LYS A 12 -2.52 0.06 -10.24
N ALA A 13 -3.14 0.99 -9.53
CA ALA A 13 -3.66 0.72 -8.20
C ALA A 13 -5.16 0.96 -8.12
N GLU A 14 -5.88 0.00 -7.58
CA GLU A 14 -7.26 0.24 -7.14
C GLU A 14 -7.22 1.20 -5.97
N VAL A 15 -8.26 2.03 -5.83
CA VAL A 15 -8.31 3.05 -4.78
C VAL A 15 -9.26 2.61 -3.69
N ALA A 16 -8.76 2.52 -2.46
CA ALA A 16 -9.55 2.26 -1.25
C ALA A 16 -9.63 3.56 -0.45
N ALA A 17 -10.70 4.31 -0.64
CA ALA A 17 -10.85 5.64 -0.04
C ALA A 17 -11.95 5.70 1.02
N THR A 18 -12.91 4.78 1.00
CA THR A 18 -13.94 4.72 2.03
C THR A 18 -13.51 3.79 3.15
N GLU A 19 -14.13 3.93 4.32
CA GLU A 19 -13.85 3.04 5.45
C GLU A 19 -14.09 1.58 5.09
N ALA A 20 -15.19 1.29 4.39
CA ALA A 20 -15.52 -0.07 3.97
C ALA A 20 -14.49 -0.63 2.98
N GLU A 21 -14.06 0.18 2.01
CA GLU A 21 -13.05 -0.23 1.03
C GLU A 21 -11.72 -0.50 1.70
N ARG A 22 -11.30 0.35 2.64
CA ARG A 22 -10.05 0.15 3.38
C ARG A 22 -10.11 -1.10 4.25
N ALA A 23 -11.26 -1.36 4.87
CA ALA A 23 -11.43 -2.54 5.71
C ALA A 23 -11.34 -3.84 4.91
N GLN A 24 -11.92 -3.87 3.72
CA GLN A 24 -11.85 -5.03 2.84
C GLN A 24 -10.47 -5.19 2.23
N GLY A 25 -9.85 -4.10 1.77
CA GLY A 25 -8.55 -4.15 1.12
C GLY A 25 -8.52 -5.19 0.00
N LEU A 26 -7.50 -6.02 0.00
CA LEU A 26 -7.33 -7.10 -0.99
C LEU A 26 -7.81 -8.47 -0.48
N MET A 27 -8.68 -8.48 0.52
CA MET A 27 -9.24 -9.74 1.04
C MET A 27 -9.86 -10.56 -0.09
N PHE A 28 -9.66 -11.88 -0.01
CA PHE A 28 -10.25 -12.88 -0.91
C PHE A 28 -9.76 -12.81 -2.36
N ARG A 29 -8.79 -11.95 -2.68
CA ARG A 29 -8.21 -11.92 -4.03
C ARG A 29 -7.29 -13.12 -4.21
N GLU A 30 -7.43 -13.81 -5.35
CA GLU A 30 -6.65 -15.00 -5.66
C GLU A 30 -5.40 -14.68 -6.46
N LYS A 31 -5.42 -13.56 -7.20
CA LYS A 31 -4.28 -13.13 -8.02
C LYS A 31 -4.31 -11.62 -8.23
N MET A 32 -3.16 -11.08 -8.57
CA MET A 32 -2.98 -9.67 -8.89
C MET A 32 -1.82 -9.56 -9.88
N GLY A 33 -1.98 -8.72 -10.90
CA GLY A 33 -0.95 -8.53 -11.92
C GLY A 33 0.36 -8.00 -11.36
N PRO A 34 1.47 -8.14 -12.10
CA PRO A 34 2.82 -7.85 -11.56
C PRO A 34 3.04 -6.39 -11.17
N ASN A 35 2.32 -5.44 -11.78
CA ASN A 35 2.46 -4.02 -11.43
C ASN A 35 1.12 -3.44 -10.96
N GLU A 36 0.27 -4.29 -10.43
CA GLU A 36 -1.02 -3.89 -9.87
C GLU A 36 -0.95 -3.92 -8.35
N GLY A 37 -1.76 -3.07 -7.74
CA GLY A 37 -1.84 -2.98 -6.29
C GLY A 37 -3.09 -2.26 -5.83
N MET A 38 -3.08 -1.86 -4.55
CA MET A 38 -4.15 -1.06 -3.98
C MET A 38 -3.56 0.10 -3.19
N ILE A 39 -4.02 1.30 -3.48
CA ILE A 39 -3.65 2.51 -2.73
C ILE A 39 -4.78 2.83 -1.75
N PHE A 40 -4.42 2.92 -0.47
CA PHE A 40 -5.32 3.25 0.62
C PHE A 40 -5.16 4.73 0.93
N LEU A 41 -6.26 5.46 0.89
CA LEU A 41 -6.29 6.90 1.18
C LEU A 41 -6.92 7.12 2.55
N PHE A 42 -6.17 7.72 3.45
CA PHE A 42 -6.66 8.10 4.77
C PHE A 42 -6.90 9.60 4.75
N GLY A 43 -8.04 10.06 5.27
CA GLY A 43 -8.44 11.46 5.17
C GLY A 43 -7.53 12.45 5.89
N ALA A 44 -6.74 11.97 6.85
CA ALA A 44 -5.79 12.77 7.61
C ALA A 44 -4.63 11.87 8.04
N PRO A 45 -3.46 12.44 8.39
CA PRO A 45 -2.35 11.63 8.91
C PRO A 45 -2.78 10.86 10.15
N ALA A 46 -2.42 9.59 10.20
CA ALA A 46 -2.79 8.68 11.29
C ALA A 46 -1.75 7.60 11.49
N GLY A 47 -1.73 7.06 12.70
CA GLY A 47 -0.97 5.84 12.99
C GLY A 47 -1.72 4.66 12.40
N VAL A 48 -1.16 4.04 11.36
CA VAL A 48 -1.82 2.98 10.61
C VAL A 48 -1.11 1.67 10.81
N CYS A 49 -1.89 0.63 11.10
CA CYS A 49 -1.43 -0.75 11.11
C CYS A 49 -2.30 -1.57 10.18
N MET A 50 -1.68 -2.55 9.53
CA MET A 50 -2.38 -3.45 8.62
C MET A 50 -2.17 -4.89 9.02
N TRP A 51 -3.12 -5.75 8.69
CA TRP A 51 -3.04 -7.19 8.91
C TRP A 51 -3.44 -7.93 7.64
N MET A 52 -3.22 -9.24 7.65
CA MET A 52 -3.46 -10.09 6.48
C MET A 52 -4.62 -11.06 6.67
N LYS A 53 -5.55 -10.74 7.57
CA LYS A 53 -6.74 -11.57 7.78
C LYS A 53 -7.52 -11.69 6.48
N ASN A 54 -7.90 -12.92 6.12
CA ASN A 54 -8.65 -13.22 4.90
C ASN A 54 -7.96 -12.76 3.60
N THR A 55 -6.66 -12.49 3.66
CA THR A 55 -5.89 -12.05 2.50
C THR A 55 -5.01 -13.21 2.03
N LEU A 56 -5.31 -13.70 0.83
CA LEU A 56 -4.72 -14.91 0.28
C LEU A 56 -3.37 -14.67 -0.38
N LEU A 57 -3.16 -13.45 -0.88
CA LEU A 57 -1.93 -13.09 -1.58
C LEU A 57 -0.87 -12.62 -0.59
N PRO A 58 0.38 -13.07 -0.75
CA PRO A 58 1.47 -12.43 -0.01
C PRO A 58 1.68 -11.02 -0.54
N LEU A 59 1.79 -10.04 0.35
CA LEU A 59 1.85 -8.63 -0.01
C LEU A 59 3.02 -7.93 0.65
N SER A 60 3.46 -6.84 0.02
CA SER A 60 4.32 -5.84 0.64
C SER A 60 3.55 -4.54 0.71
N VAL A 61 3.65 -3.82 1.83
CA VAL A 61 3.00 -2.52 1.98
C VAL A 61 4.04 -1.42 2.19
N ALA A 62 3.90 -0.32 1.45
CA ALA A 62 4.65 0.90 1.67
C ALA A 62 3.73 1.90 2.35
N PHE A 63 4.13 2.37 3.53
CA PHE A 63 3.43 3.44 4.25
C PHE A 63 3.99 4.77 3.79
N ILE A 64 3.10 5.70 3.42
CA ILE A 64 3.46 6.91 2.66
C ILE A 64 2.93 8.14 3.39
N ASP A 65 3.77 9.14 3.58
CA ASP A 65 3.40 10.37 4.27
C ASP A 65 2.66 11.35 3.35
N ASP A 66 2.33 12.52 3.90
CA ASP A 66 1.58 13.57 3.22
C ASP A 66 2.28 14.06 1.94
N ASP A 67 3.59 13.98 1.90
CA ASP A 67 4.40 14.44 0.77
C ASP A 67 4.61 13.35 -0.30
N GLY A 68 3.99 12.18 -0.11
CA GLY A 68 4.17 11.06 -1.02
C GLY A 68 5.43 10.25 -0.77
N LYS A 69 6.13 10.52 0.33
CA LYS A 69 7.39 9.85 0.63
C LYS A 69 7.13 8.56 1.42
N ILE A 70 7.80 7.50 1.03
CA ILE A 70 7.72 6.21 1.75
C ILE A 70 8.42 6.33 3.10
N VAL A 71 7.68 6.00 4.15
CA VAL A 71 8.16 6.04 5.54
C VAL A 71 8.81 4.72 5.92
N ASN A 72 8.14 3.62 5.64
CA ASN A 72 8.67 2.26 5.83
C ASN A 72 7.89 1.28 4.95
N ILE A 73 8.48 0.13 4.73
CA ILE A 73 7.91 -0.96 3.93
C ILE A 73 7.92 -2.22 4.77
N GLU A 74 6.80 -2.96 4.76
CA GLU A 74 6.65 -4.21 5.49
C GLU A 74 6.24 -5.33 4.55
N ASP A 75 6.84 -6.51 4.71
CA ASP A 75 6.41 -7.72 4.02
C ASP A 75 5.42 -8.46 4.91
N MET A 76 4.32 -8.92 4.31
CA MET A 76 3.20 -9.47 5.07
C MET A 76 2.83 -10.85 4.55
N LYS A 77 2.75 -11.83 5.45
CA LYS A 77 2.40 -13.21 5.11
C LYS A 77 0.90 -13.39 4.98
N PRO A 78 0.42 -14.17 4.00
CA PRO A 78 -1.01 -14.42 3.83
C PRO A 78 -1.66 -14.97 5.10
N GLN A 79 -2.89 -14.55 5.33
CA GLN A 79 -3.78 -15.09 6.36
C GLN A 79 -3.24 -15.01 7.79
N THR A 80 -2.36 -14.07 8.07
CA THR A 80 -1.86 -13.82 9.42
C THR A 80 -2.56 -12.60 10.01
N THR A 81 -2.63 -12.54 11.34
CA THR A 81 -3.29 -11.45 12.05
C THR A 81 -2.34 -10.55 12.81
N GLU A 82 -1.03 -10.75 12.68
CA GLU A 82 -0.07 -9.83 13.28
C GLU A 82 -0.19 -8.45 12.63
N SER A 83 0.07 -7.41 13.40
CA SER A 83 0.00 -6.04 12.91
C SER A 83 1.31 -5.61 12.30
N HIS A 84 1.23 -4.99 11.12
CA HIS A 84 2.35 -4.35 10.44
C HIS A 84 2.06 -2.86 10.42
N CYS A 85 2.88 -2.07 11.10
CA CYS A 85 2.55 -0.69 11.38
C CYS A 85 3.51 0.29 10.74
N ALA A 86 2.97 1.47 10.35
CA ALA A 86 3.78 2.61 9.97
C ALA A 86 4.58 3.10 11.19
N VAL A 87 5.84 3.46 10.97
CA VAL A 87 6.71 3.91 12.07
C VAL A 87 6.45 5.36 12.47
N LYS A 88 5.62 6.08 11.74
CA LYS A 88 5.13 7.43 12.10
C LYS A 88 3.79 7.66 11.40
N PRO A 89 3.04 8.72 11.74
CA PRO A 89 1.76 8.98 11.07
C PRO A 89 1.92 9.09 9.56
N ILE A 90 0.99 8.45 8.83
CA ILE A 90 1.00 8.44 7.36
C ILE A 90 -0.39 8.75 6.83
N ARG A 91 -0.47 9.07 5.57
CA ARG A 91 -1.73 9.41 4.90
C ARG A 91 -2.13 8.39 3.84
N TYR A 92 -1.17 7.63 3.33
CA TYR A 92 -1.42 6.63 2.28
C TYR A 92 -0.67 5.35 2.58
N ALA A 93 -1.22 4.25 2.04
CA ALA A 93 -0.52 2.97 2.05
C ALA A 93 -0.69 2.33 0.68
N LEU A 94 0.37 1.75 0.15
CA LEU A 94 0.37 1.08 -1.15
C LEU A 94 0.72 -0.39 -0.96
N GLU A 95 -0.23 -1.27 -1.24
CA GLU A 95 -0.01 -2.72 -1.22
C GLU A 95 0.26 -3.23 -2.62
N MET A 96 1.36 -3.97 -2.76
CA MET A 96 1.79 -4.61 -3.99
C MET A 96 2.06 -6.08 -3.71
N ASN A 97 2.25 -6.89 -4.75
CA ASN A 97 2.72 -8.26 -4.57
C ASN A 97 3.99 -8.29 -3.74
N ALA A 98 4.14 -9.30 -2.88
CA ALA A 98 5.30 -9.41 -1.99
C ALA A 98 6.61 -9.35 -2.77
N GLY A 99 7.52 -8.53 -2.27
CA GLY A 99 8.84 -8.35 -2.88
C GLY A 99 8.90 -7.34 -4.00
N TRP A 100 7.76 -6.76 -4.41
CA TRP A 100 7.74 -5.83 -5.55
C TRP A 100 8.68 -4.63 -5.34
N PHE A 101 8.63 -4.00 -4.15
CA PHE A 101 9.47 -2.83 -3.88
C PHE A 101 10.95 -3.20 -3.90
N LYS A 102 11.30 -4.32 -3.27
CA LYS A 102 12.68 -4.78 -3.25
C LYS A 102 13.21 -5.09 -4.65
N GLN A 103 12.40 -5.75 -5.48
CA GLN A 103 12.78 -6.09 -6.86
C GLN A 103 13.02 -4.84 -7.70
N LYS A 104 12.28 -3.77 -7.44
CA LYS A 104 12.39 -2.50 -8.18
C LYS A 104 13.35 -1.52 -7.53
N ASN A 105 14.06 -1.92 -6.48
CA ASN A 105 14.96 -1.05 -5.73
C ASN A 105 14.27 0.19 -5.14
N ILE A 106 13.01 0.03 -4.73
CA ILE A 106 12.25 1.10 -4.12
C ILE A 106 12.34 0.96 -2.61
N LYS A 107 12.75 2.03 -1.94
CA LYS A 107 13.07 2.04 -0.51
C LYS A 107 12.39 3.19 0.21
N ALA A 108 12.37 3.12 1.55
CA ALA A 108 11.97 4.25 2.38
C ALA A 108 12.75 5.51 1.99
N GLY A 109 12.07 6.64 1.97
CA GLY A 109 12.62 7.92 1.53
C GLY A 109 12.33 8.25 0.08
N MET A 110 11.98 7.27 -0.73
CA MET A 110 11.61 7.50 -2.13
C MET A 110 10.15 7.96 -2.22
N VAL A 111 9.81 8.66 -3.30
CA VAL A 111 8.48 9.26 -3.50
C VAL A 111 7.65 8.42 -4.47
N ILE A 112 6.38 8.24 -4.12
CA ILE A 112 5.37 7.68 -5.02
C ILE A 112 4.60 8.85 -5.63
N ASP A 113 4.65 8.99 -6.95
CA ASP A 113 3.96 10.05 -7.68
C ASP A 113 2.58 9.63 -8.14
N GLY A 114 1.69 10.59 -8.29
CA GLY A 114 0.37 10.37 -8.88
C GLY A 114 -0.75 10.14 -7.88
N ILE A 115 -0.49 10.21 -6.58
CA ILE A 115 -1.52 10.04 -5.56
C ILE A 115 -2.37 11.31 -5.51
N SER A 116 -3.70 11.14 -5.68
CA SER A 116 -4.65 12.24 -5.56
C SER A 116 -5.41 12.13 -4.25
N ASN A 117 -5.39 13.20 -3.47
CA ASN A 117 -6.14 13.23 -2.21
C ASN A 117 -7.63 13.37 -2.49
N PRO A 118 -8.49 12.61 -1.80
CA PRO A 118 -9.92 12.92 -1.79
C PRO A 118 -10.13 14.26 -1.09
N LYS A 119 -10.98 15.08 -1.66
CA LYS A 119 -11.33 16.37 -1.08
C LYS A 119 -12.62 16.28 -0.30
#